data_616c1af7848a569298a18aabc64e2b9d
#
_entry.id   616c1af7848a569298a18aabc64e2b9d
#
_cell.length_a   1.000
_cell.length_b   1.000
_cell.length_c   1.000
_cell.angle_alpha   90.00
_cell.angle_beta   90.00
_cell.angle_gamma   90.00
#
_symmetry.space_group_name_H-M   'P 1'
#
loop_
_entity.id
_entity.type
_entity.pdbx_description
1 polymer ?
#
loop_
_entity_poly.entity_id
_entity_poly.type
_entity_poly.pdbx_seq_one_letter_code
_entity_poly.pdbx_strand_id
1 'polypeptide(L)'
;MYNFHDESRAILNNFAADPANNWLNANISLVVRRTMDSSADEKRPLVAVGYGPRCVPVMQLTEAAANICDLLWMIDGSLAEMREMSELLNRFGPVVDINGLGADGILAELSGPYRPDGIATYLDADMATYARVAGALDLPFHSVATAVALTDKFQQRQVLAGAGLAMPKCFVIGLDTTESELSAIVAEVGWPAVLKPRSAQGSRYTFFVSDRARLEELLSALGPTRPEMVLEEYLADDVDRPEKPYAAYVSVESLASAGVISHLALTGRFPLAENFRETGFFIPAALSVDDREAALLLATAAIEALDVHTGCLHTEIKFTPAGPRVIEVNGRVGGGVPEMLARATNIKIVELTLKLSLGEAVQIDGPVATDQIGYRFFLQPPPVSATVAAIKGIDAVSDHPGVDSITVHQGPGAVLDWKDGTRNHIVAVVGSAADYDGLLEVDRLLREAVTVTYADVSHS
;
A
#
# COMPACT_ATOMS: atom_id res chain seq x y z
N MET A 1 10.13 -13.06 -25.81
CA MET A 1 11.33 -12.53 -25.17
C MET A 1 11.40 -11.05 -25.52
N TYR A 2 10.68 -10.23 -24.81
CA TYR A 2 10.72 -8.77 -24.97
C TYR A 2 11.82 -8.20 -24.10
N ASN A 3 12.54 -7.23 -24.66
CA ASN A 3 13.82 -6.75 -24.22
C ASN A 3 13.65 -5.67 -23.12
N PHE A 4 13.43 -6.08 -21.88
CA PHE A 4 13.37 -5.21 -20.69
C PHE A 4 14.67 -4.42 -20.44
N HIS A 5 15.77 -4.80 -21.10
CA HIS A 5 17.06 -4.10 -21.00
C HIS A 5 17.07 -2.68 -21.56
N ASP A 6 16.19 -2.37 -22.51
CA ASP A 6 16.16 -1.04 -23.13
C ASP A 6 15.30 -0.04 -22.33
N GLU A 7 14.27 -0.51 -21.62
CA GLU A 7 13.42 0.38 -20.82
C GLU A 7 14.09 0.81 -19.52
N SER A 8 14.74 -0.10 -18.81
CA SER A 8 15.50 0.25 -17.59
C SER A 8 16.68 1.18 -17.92
N ARG A 9 17.32 0.98 -19.08
CA ARG A 9 18.33 1.91 -19.61
C ARG A 9 17.71 3.22 -20.10
N ALA A 10 16.53 3.21 -20.69
CA ALA A 10 15.84 4.42 -21.12
C ALA A 10 15.35 5.24 -19.92
N ILE A 11 14.88 4.60 -18.87
CA ILE A 11 14.54 5.25 -17.60
C ILE A 11 15.81 5.85 -16.97
N LEU A 12 16.91 5.10 -16.89
CA LEU A 12 18.19 5.59 -16.35
C LEU A 12 18.81 6.69 -17.23
N ASN A 13 18.71 6.59 -18.56
CA ASN A 13 19.26 7.59 -19.48
C ASN A 13 18.36 8.84 -19.61
N ASN A 14 17.05 8.72 -19.53
CA ASN A 14 16.14 9.87 -19.45
C ASN A 14 16.27 10.59 -18.11
N PHE A 15 16.51 9.87 -17.02
CA PHE A 15 16.82 10.49 -15.73
C PHE A 15 18.15 11.26 -15.73
N ALA A 16 19.14 10.82 -16.50
CA ALA A 16 20.45 11.47 -16.56
C ALA A 16 20.53 12.65 -17.55
N ALA A 17 19.62 12.79 -18.48
CA ALA A 17 19.66 13.76 -19.57
C ALA A 17 18.75 15.00 -19.38
N ASP A 18 17.89 15.02 -18.35
CA ASP A 18 16.97 16.13 -18.11
C ASP A 18 17.65 17.26 -17.32
N PRO A 19 17.66 18.51 -17.81
CA PRO A 19 18.17 19.67 -17.08
C PRO A 19 17.45 19.96 -15.74
N ALA A 20 16.20 19.47 -15.56
CA ALA A 20 15.50 19.50 -14.28
C ALA A 20 16.18 18.60 -13.24
N ASN A 21 17.01 17.65 -13.64
CA ASN A 21 17.77 16.74 -12.78
C ASN A 21 19.09 17.32 -12.24
N ASN A 22 19.40 18.58 -12.47
CA ASN A 22 20.48 19.28 -11.74
C ASN A 22 20.28 19.22 -10.21
N TRP A 23 19.03 19.13 -9.78
CA TRP A 23 18.64 18.85 -8.41
C TRP A 23 19.07 17.44 -7.94
N LEU A 24 18.92 16.42 -8.78
CA LEU A 24 19.31 15.03 -8.48
C LEU A 24 20.82 14.90 -8.30
N ASN A 25 21.60 15.50 -9.21
CA ASN A 25 23.07 15.51 -9.15
C ASN A 25 23.58 16.36 -7.97
N ALA A 26 22.92 17.44 -7.63
CA ALA A 26 23.24 18.25 -6.45
C ALA A 26 22.95 17.50 -5.14
N ASN A 27 21.84 16.77 -5.06
CA ASN A 27 21.49 15.99 -3.87
C ASN A 27 22.28 14.71 -3.72
N ILE A 28 22.57 13.98 -4.80
CA ILE A 28 23.54 12.86 -4.78
C ILE A 28 24.90 13.34 -4.30
N SER A 29 25.39 14.48 -4.80
CA SER A 29 26.65 15.08 -4.32
C SER A 29 26.57 15.52 -2.86
N LEU A 30 25.40 15.97 -2.37
CA LEU A 30 25.22 16.40 -0.98
C LEU A 30 25.14 15.20 -0.02
N VAL A 31 24.42 14.13 -0.40
CA VAL A 31 24.33 12.88 0.37
C VAL A 31 25.69 12.19 0.39
N VAL A 32 26.36 12.06 -0.76
CA VAL A 32 27.70 11.45 -0.84
C VAL A 32 28.77 12.30 -0.12
N ARG A 33 28.69 13.64 -0.17
CA ARG A 33 29.61 14.51 0.59
C ARG A 33 29.35 14.43 2.09
N ARG A 34 28.08 14.35 2.54
CA ARG A 34 27.77 14.25 3.98
C ARG A 34 28.17 12.90 4.58
N THR A 35 28.11 11.80 3.82
CA THR A 35 28.67 10.51 4.26
C THR A 35 30.21 10.52 4.32
N MET A 36 30.88 11.45 3.62
CA MET A 36 32.34 11.60 3.68
C MET A 36 32.82 12.67 4.69
N ASP A 37 31.98 13.59 5.09
CA ASP A 37 32.30 14.70 6.01
C ASP A 37 31.85 14.51 7.46
N SER A 38 31.34 13.31 7.83
CA SER A 38 31.07 13.03 9.24
C SER A 38 32.39 12.98 10.00
N SER A 39 32.68 14.05 10.70
CA SER A 39 33.73 14.08 11.73
C SER A 39 33.52 12.86 12.63
N ALA A 40 34.54 12.01 12.71
CA ALA A 40 34.60 10.80 13.52
C ALA A 40 34.09 11.07 14.94
N ASP A 41 33.00 10.37 15.34
CA ASP A 41 32.86 9.67 16.63
C ASP A 41 31.43 9.25 17.02
N GLU A 42 30.35 9.63 16.29
CA GLU A 42 29.03 9.04 16.61
C GLU A 42 28.57 8.13 15.47
N LYS A 43 28.61 6.81 15.75
CA LYS A 43 28.05 5.80 14.85
C LYS A 43 26.54 6.06 14.72
N ARG A 44 26.09 6.38 13.51
CA ARG A 44 24.66 6.54 13.22
C ARG A 44 23.92 5.22 13.43
N PRO A 45 22.66 5.23 13.91
CA PRO A 45 21.87 4.02 14.00
C PRO A 45 21.63 3.43 12.59
N LEU A 46 21.53 2.11 12.52
CA LEU A 46 21.29 1.36 11.28
C LEU A 46 19.87 0.80 11.29
N VAL A 47 19.07 1.11 10.28
CA VAL A 47 17.73 0.54 10.11
C VAL A 47 17.73 -0.45 8.95
N ALA A 48 17.36 -1.71 9.25
CA ALA A 48 17.12 -2.71 8.23
C ALA A 48 15.70 -2.52 7.65
N VAL A 49 15.62 -2.30 6.33
CA VAL A 49 14.37 -2.05 5.62
C VAL A 49 14.01 -3.26 4.76
N GLY A 50 12.87 -3.89 5.03
CA GLY A 50 12.26 -4.86 4.13
C GLY A 50 11.80 -4.16 2.87
N TYR A 51 12.52 -4.35 1.75
CA TYR A 51 12.32 -3.63 0.51
C TYR A 51 11.93 -4.57 -0.63
N GLY A 52 10.94 -4.17 -1.40
CA GLY A 52 10.44 -4.97 -2.51
C GLY A 52 9.69 -4.13 -3.56
N PRO A 53 9.14 -4.77 -4.58
CA PRO A 53 8.40 -4.10 -5.63
C PRO A 53 7.26 -3.23 -5.07
N ARG A 54 7.22 -1.98 -5.54
CA ARG A 54 6.17 -1.00 -5.13
C ARG A 54 6.23 -0.57 -3.65
N CYS A 55 7.38 -0.74 -3.02
CA CYS A 55 7.72 -0.05 -1.79
C CYS A 55 7.79 1.46 -2.00
N VAL A 56 7.97 2.22 -0.92
CA VAL A 56 8.32 3.65 -1.02
C VAL A 56 9.56 3.80 -1.90
N PRO A 57 9.60 4.78 -2.83
CA PRO A 57 10.75 4.95 -3.72
C PRO A 57 12.07 5.07 -2.96
N VAL A 58 13.14 4.45 -3.48
CA VAL A 58 14.48 4.45 -2.86
C VAL A 58 14.94 5.85 -2.48
N MET A 59 14.76 6.81 -3.39
CA MET A 59 15.17 8.21 -3.15
C MET A 59 14.41 8.84 -1.98
N GLN A 60 13.11 8.58 -1.87
CA GLN A 60 12.30 9.08 -0.76
C GLN A 60 12.71 8.47 0.59
N LEU A 61 13.02 7.15 0.60
CA LEU A 61 13.56 6.49 1.79
C LEU A 61 14.93 7.03 2.18
N THR A 62 15.82 7.21 1.22
CA THR A 62 17.17 7.74 1.45
C THR A 62 17.13 9.19 1.95
N GLU A 63 16.24 10.01 1.38
CA GLU A 63 16.04 11.39 1.84
C GLU A 63 15.47 11.42 3.27
N ALA A 64 14.48 10.58 3.57
CA ALA A 64 13.93 10.45 4.90
C ALA A 64 14.97 10.00 5.93
N ALA A 65 15.86 9.08 5.56
CA ALA A 65 16.91 8.57 6.43
C ALA A 65 18.07 9.55 6.66
N ALA A 66 18.24 10.54 5.78
CA ALA A 66 19.47 11.38 5.70
C ALA A 66 19.93 11.98 7.03
N ASN A 67 18.99 12.36 7.92
CA ASN A 67 19.30 12.96 9.22
C ASN A 67 18.93 12.03 10.41
N ILE A 68 18.51 10.77 10.15
CA ILE A 68 18.00 9.87 11.17
C ILE A 68 18.93 8.66 11.32
N CYS A 69 19.17 7.90 10.23
CA CYS A 69 19.83 6.61 10.29
C CYS A 69 20.56 6.29 8.97
N ASP A 70 21.39 5.26 9.02
CA ASP A 70 21.86 4.58 7.83
C ASP A 70 20.90 3.45 7.47
N LEU A 71 20.85 3.05 6.20
CA LEU A 71 19.93 2.03 5.70
C LEU A 71 20.67 0.73 5.38
N LEU A 72 20.03 -0.39 5.71
CA LEU A 72 20.35 -1.72 5.21
C LEU A 72 19.13 -2.26 4.49
N TRP A 73 19.29 -2.74 3.27
CA TRP A 73 18.19 -3.23 2.45
C TRP A 73 18.08 -4.75 2.54
N MET A 74 16.93 -5.24 2.96
CA MET A 74 16.58 -6.67 2.90
C MET A 74 15.69 -6.88 1.68
N ILE A 75 16.14 -7.66 0.69
CA ILE A 75 15.43 -7.88 -0.57
C ILE A 75 15.25 -9.37 -0.86
N ASP A 76 14.19 -9.72 -1.57
CA ASP A 76 14.03 -11.03 -2.17
C ASP A 76 14.71 -11.06 -3.56
N GLY A 77 15.94 -11.57 -3.63
CA GLY A 77 16.73 -11.67 -4.84
C GLY A 77 16.20 -12.69 -5.86
N SER A 78 15.15 -13.47 -5.56
CA SER A 78 14.47 -14.29 -6.56
C SER A 78 13.68 -13.45 -7.56
N LEU A 79 13.26 -12.24 -7.14
CA LEU A 79 12.54 -11.29 -7.98
C LEU A 79 13.50 -10.56 -8.93
N ALA A 80 13.25 -10.66 -10.25
CA ALA A 80 14.12 -10.04 -11.27
C ALA A 80 14.29 -8.54 -11.03
N GLU A 81 13.20 -7.83 -10.72
CA GLU A 81 13.20 -6.40 -10.42
C GLU A 81 14.14 -6.06 -9.24
N MET A 82 14.16 -6.89 -8.19
CA MET A 82 15.02 -6.65 -7.03
C MET A 82 16.50 -6.93 -7.31
N ARG A 83 16.81 -7.92 -8.15
CA ARG A 83 18.19 -8.15 -8.60
C ARG A 83 18.74 -6.97 -9.39
N GLU A 84 17.93 -6.40 -10.31
CA GLU A 84 18.30 -5.22 -11.09
C GLU A 84 18.45 -3.98 -10.21
N MET A 85 17.58 -3.84 -9.19
CA MET A 85 17.59 -2.73 -8.25
C MET A 85 18.78 -2.81 -7.26
N SER A 86 19.34 -3.99 -7.00
CA SER A 86 20.35 -4.21 -5.95
C SER A 86 21.59 -3.33 -6.12
N GLU A 87 22.05 -3.08 -7.36
CA GLU A 87 23.18 -2.17 -7.63
C GLU A 87 22.87 -0.72 -7.24
N LEU A 88 21.63 -0.27 -7.46
CA LEU A 88 21.20 1.06 -7.04
C LEU A 88 21.11 1.14 -5.51
N LEU A 89 20.51 0.14 -4.88
CA LEU A 89 20.36 0.07 -3.41
C LEU A 89 21.71 0.10 -2.70
N ASN A 90 22.72 -0.64 -3.24
CA ASN A 90 24.09 -0.67 -2.71
C ASN A 90 24.79 0.70 -2.68
N ARG A 91 24.32 1.69 -3.43
CA ARG A 91 24.85 3.06 -3.34
C ARG A 91 24.38 3.81 -2.10
N PHE A 92 23.30 3.35 -1.48
CA PHE A 92 22.65 3.99 -0.35
C PHE A 92 22.73 3.17 0.95
N GLY A 93 23.28 1.97 0.89
CA GLY A 93 23.46 1.09 2.05
C GLY A 93 23.69 -0.36 1.65
N PRO A 94 24.20 -1.20 2.56
CA PRO A 94 24.39 -2.62 2.27
C PRO A 94 23.08 -3.31 1.92
N VAL A 95 23.17 -4.35 1.07
CA VAL A 95 22.05 -5.16 0.62
C VAL A 95 22.22 -6.58 1.14
N VAL A 96 21.19 -7.14 1.76
CA VAL A 96 21.09 -8.53 2.20
C VAL A 96 19.99 -9.20 1.39
N ASP A 97 20.35 -10.27 0.68
CA ASP A 97 19.37 -11.12 -0.02
C ASP A 97 18.75 -12.08 0.98
N ILE A 98 17.46 -11.94 1.22
CA ILE A 98 16.68 -12.79 2.14
C ILE A 98 15.94 -13.92 1.45
N ASN A 99 16.14 -14.12 0.14
CA ASN A 99 15.47 -15.16 -0.62
C ASN A 99 15.68 -16.54 -0.01
N GLY A 100 14.57 -17.23 0.28
CA GLY A 100 14.60 -18.56 0.89
C GLY A 100 15.04 -18.60 2.35
N LEU A 101 15.33 -17.46 2.98
CA LEU A 101 15.66 -17.38 4.39
C LEU A 101 14.37 -17.28 5.22
N GLY A 102 14.26 -18.16 6.23
CA GLY A 102 13.29 -17.95 7.31
C GLY A 102 13.84 -16.96 8.36
N ALA A 103 13.09 -16.76 9.44
CA ALA A 103 13.50 -15.84 10.51
C ALA A 103 14.91 -16.13 11.07
N ASP A 104 15.26 -17.40 11.27
CA ASP A 104 16.57 -17.80 11.79
C ASP A 104 17.71 -17.45 10.81
N GLY A 105 17.48 -17.62 9.49
CA GLY A 105 18.45 -17.25 8.46
C GLY A 105 18.66 -15.74 8.40
N ILE A 106 17.58 -14.94 8.40
CA ILE A 106 17.66 -13.49 8.44
C ILE A 106 18.35 -13.02 9.73
N LEU A 107 18.01 -13.63 10.87
CA LEU A 107 18.65 -13.32 12.15
C LEU A 107 20.16 -13.58 12.10
N ALA A 108 20.60 -14.67 11.47
CA ALA A 108 22.03 -14.97 11.30
C ALA A 108 22.75 -13.89 10.48
N GLU A 109 22.16 -13.45 9.36
CA GLU A 109 22.70 -12.36 8.53
C GLU A 109 22.79 -11.04 9.32
N LEU A 110 21.74 -10.69 10.05
CA LEU A 110 21.66 -9.44 10.82
C LEU A 110 22.42 -9.47 12.15
N SER A 111 22.85 -10.65 12.63
CA SER A 111 23.67 -10.77 13.86
C SER A 111 25.17 -10.61 13.58
N GLY A 112 25.56 -10.57 12.31
CA GLY A 112 26.92 -10.40 11.85
C GLY A 112 27.38 -8.93 11.82
N PRO A 113 28.06 -8.51 10.73
CA PRO A 113 28.61 -7.16 10.62
C PRO A 113 27.55 -6.06 10.52
N TYR A 114 26.31 -6.43 10.22
CA TYR A 114 25.20 -5.50 9.95
C TYR A 114 24.11 -5.56 11.02
N ARG A 115 24.46 -5.73 12.30
CA ARG A 115 23.44 -5.70 13.36
C ARG A 115 22.70 -4.36 13.33
N PRO A 116 21.39 -4.34 13.01
CA PRO A 116 20.62 -3.12 12.97
C PRO A 116 20.19 -2.67 14.37
N ASP A 117 19.87 -1.38 14.47
CA ASP A 117 19.28 -0.74 15.65
C ASP A 117 17.74 -0.63 15.50
N GLY A 118 17.19 -0.94 14.32
CA GLY A 118 15.76 -0.97 14.03
C GLY A 118 15.44 -1.77 12.77
N ILE A 119 14.18 -2.23 12.69
CA ILE A 119 13.63 -2.87 11.48
C ILE A 119 12.39 -2.10 11.04
N ALA A 120 12.30 -1.78 9.74
CA ALA A 120 11.14 -1.15 9.14
C ALA A 120 10.65 -1.94 7.92
N THR A 121 9.34 -1.91 7.65
CA THR A 121 8.77 -2.40 6.40
C THR A 121 7.63 -1.50 5.94
N TYR A 122 7.49 -1.39 4.62
CA TYR A 122 6.40 -0.70 3.95
C TYR A 122 5.54 -1.67 3.13
N LEU A 123 5.73 -2.98 3.38
CA LEU A 123 5.05 -4.08 2.71
C LEU A 123 4.44 -5.02 3.75
N ASP A 124 3.36 -5.70 3.40
CA ASP A 124 2.75 -6.72 4.24
C ASP A 124 3.52 -8.06 4.18
N ALA A 125 4.24 -8.30 3.06
CA ALA A 125 5.07 -9.48 2.92
C ALA A 125 6.13 -9.54 4.04
N ASP A 126 6.37 -10.73 4.54
CA ASP A 126 7.39 -11.03 5.55
C ASP A 126 7.24 -10.31 6.91
N MET A 127 6.18 -9.52 7.13
CA MET A 127 5.98 -8.79 8.38
C MET A 127 6.05 -9.70 9.62
N ALA A 128 5.43 -10.89 9.57
CA ALA A 128 5.50 -11.87 10.67
C ALA A 128 6.92 -12.44 10.84
N THR A 129 7.69 -12.57 9.76
CA THR A 129 9.10 -12.98 9.80
C THR A 129 9.95 -11.91 10.44
N TYR A 130 9.77 -10.65 10.03
CA TYR A 130 10.46 -9.50 10.62
C TYR A 130 10.12 -9.31 12.10
N ALA A 131 8.87 -9.57 12.50
CA ALA A 131 8.48 -9.53 13.91
C ALA A 131 9.24 -10.55 14.77
N ARG A 132 9.50 -11.76 14.26
CA ARG A 132 10.33 -12.76 14.95
C ARG A 132 11.78 -12.32 15.06
N VAL A 133 12.34 -11.78 13.97
CA VAL A 133 13.71 -11.27 13.94
C VAL A 133 13.88 -10.09 14.89
N ALA A 134 12.97 -9.13 14.85
CA ALA A 134 12.98 -7.97 15.75
C ALA A 134 12.89 -8.38 17.22
N GLY A 135 11.98 -9.31 17.55
CA GLY A 135 11.89 -9.86 18.91
C GLY A 135 13.15 -10.57 19.38
N ALA A 136 13.84 -11.31 18.51
CA ALA A 136 15.11 -11.97 18.84
C ALA A 136 16.28 -10.97 19.03
N LEU A 137 16.23 -9.81 18.38
CA LEU A 137 17.22 -8.73 18.49
C LEU A 137 16.87 -7.68 19.55
N ASP A 138 15.70 -7.81 20.19
CA ASP A 138 15.14 -6.85 21.15
C ASP A 138 14.93 -5.45 20.50
N LEU A 139 14.39 -5.43 19.27
CA LEU A 139 14.13 -4.23 18.50
C LEU A 139 12.64 -3.85 18.51
N PRO A 140 12.33 -2.57 18.47
CA PRO A 140 10.94 -2.09 18.35
C PRO A 140 10.29 -2.58 17.05
N PHE A 141 9.22 -3.35 17.18
CA PHE A 141 8.41 -3.83 16.06
C PHE A 141 7.06 -4.36 16.60
N HIS A 142 6.17 -4.81 15.71
CA HIS A 142 4.98 -5.53 16.11
C HIS A 142 5.34 -6.86 16.81
N SER A 143 4.51 -7.30 17.76
CA SER A 143 4.60 -8.68 18.24
C SER A 143 4.31 -9.66 17.09
N VAL A 144 4.76 -10.90 17.19
CA VAL A 144 4.45 -11.92 16.16
C VAL A 144 2.95 -12.12 16.01
N ALA A 145 2.20 -12.11 17.11
CA ALA A 145 0.74 -12.26 17.09
C ALA A 145 0.06 -11.08 16.38
N THR A 146 0.48 -9.86 16.70
CA THR A 146 0.02 -8.62 16.05
C THR A 146 0.36 -8.64 14.56
N ALA A 147 1.60 -8.98 14.18
CA ALA A 147 2.03 -9.03 12.78
C ALA A 147 1.22 -10.04 11.95
N VAL A 148 0.92 -11.21 12.52
CA VAL A 148 0.04 -12.21 11.89
C VAL A 148 -1.38 -11.66 11.74
N ALA A 149 -1.95 -11.05 12.78
CA ALA A 149 -3.31 -10.47 12.70
C ALA A 149 -3.40 -9.31 11.69
N LEU A 150 -2.32 -8.54 11.50
CA LEU A 150 -2.26 -7.45 10.52
C LEU A 150 -2.12 -7.93 9.06
N THR A 151 -1.70 -9.19 8.83
CA THR A 151 -1.42 -9.71 7.47
C THR A 151 -2.32 -10.88 7.06
N ASP A 152 -3.09 -11.43 8.00
CA ASP A 152 -4.03 -12.53 7.78
C ASP A 152 -5.47 -12.05 8.02
N LYS A 153 -6.23 -11.92 6.95
CA LYS A 153 -7.60 -11.38 6.99
C LYS A 153 -8.53 -12.16 7.92
N PHE A 154 -8.41 -13.49 7.94
CA PHE A 154 -9.24 -14.31 8.82
C PHE A 154 -8.88 -14.11 10.29
N GLN A 155 -7.59 -14.13 10.63
CA GLN A 155 -7.12 -13.88 11.99
C GLN A 155 -7.52 -12.47 12.47
N GLN A 156 -7.35 -11.48 11.61
CA GLN A 156 -7.77 -10.11 11.91
C GLN A 156 -9.27 -10.03 12.25
N ARG A 157 -10.14 -10.70 11.46
CA ARG A 157 -11.58 -10.75 11.75
C ARG A 157 -11.87 -11.38 13.11
N GLN A 158 -11.17 -12.48 13.45
CA GLN A 158 -11.36 -13.15 14.74
C GLN A 158 -10.96 -12.25 15.92
N VAL A 159 -9.81 -11.57 15.82
CA VAL A 159 -9.34 -10.66 16.88
C VAL A 159 -10.29 -9.50 17.06
N LEU A 160 -10.67 -8.81 15.98
CA LEU A 160 -11.57 -7.65 16.03
C LEU A 160 -12.97 -8.02 16.53
N ALA A 161 -13.53 -9.14 16.08
CA ALA A 161 -14.82 -9.63 16.56
C ALA A 161 -14.75 -10.04 18.04
N GLY A 162 -13.64 -10.67 18.48
CA GLY A 162 -13.40 -11.01 19.88
C GLY A 162 -13.33 -9.80 20.80
N ALA A 163 -12.91 -8.64 20.28
CA ALA A 163 -12.92 -7.35 20.97
C ALA A 163 -14.30 -6.63 20.91
N GLY A 164 -15.30 -7.25 20.28
CA GLY A 164 -16.65 -6.69 20.19
C GLY A 164 -16.90 -5.74 19.02
N LEU A 165 -15.93 -5.61 18.09
CA LEU A 165 -16.15 -4.83 16.88
C LEU A 165 -17.08 -5.59 15.92
N ALA A 166 -17.98 -4.87 15.28
CA ALA A 166 -18.89 -5.48 14.31
C ALA A 166 -18.13 -5.78 13.00
N MET A 167 -17.85 -7.05 12.77
CA MET A 167 -17.10 -7.54 11.61
C MET A 167 -18.02 -8.28 10.62
N PRO A 168 -17.67 -8.30 9.30
CA PRO A 168 -18.36 -9.17 8.36
C PRO A 168 -18.11 -10.64 8.72
N LYS A 169 -19.06 -11.51 8.45
CA LYS A 169 -18.86 -12.96 8.53
C LYS A 169 -17.74 -13.34 7.55
N CYS A 170 -16.79 -14.13 8.00
CA CYS A 170 -15.59 -14.49 7.23
C CYS A 170 -15.20 -15.94 7.50
N PHE A 171 -14.99 -16.71 6.43
CA PHE A 171 -14.60 -18.12 6.50
C PHE A 171 -13.47 -18.41 5.51
N VAL A 172 -12.58 -19.31 5.90
CA VAL A 172 -11.47 -19.77 5.04
C VAL A 172 -11.97 -20.86 4.06
N ILE A 173 -11.58 -20.71 2.79
CA ILE A 173 -11.74 -21.74 1.75
C ILE A 173 -10.35 -22.22 1.35
N GLY A 174 -9.93 -23.34 1.95
CA GLY A 174 -8.70 -24.07 1.61
C GLY A 174 -8.82 -24.87 0.32
N LEU A 175 -7.73 -25.51 -0.08
CA LEU A 175 -7.72 -26.43 -1.23
C LEU A 175 -8.41 -27.76 -0.90
N ASP A 176 -8.48 -28.12 0.36
CA ASP A 176 -9.09 -29.32 0.93
C ASP A 176 -10.53 -29.10 1.42
N THR A 177 -11.07 -27.89 1.28
CA THR A 177 -12.47 -27.58 1.65
C THR A 177 -13.43 -28.48 0.85
N THR A 178 -14.17 -29.32 1.56
CA THR A 178 -15.14 -30.25 0.97
C THR A 178 -16.40 -29.51 0.52
N GLU A 179 -17.16 -30.15 -0.37
CA GLU A 179 -18.45 -29.60 -0.85
C GLU A 179 -19.45 -29.36 0.27
N SER A 180 -19.45 -30.21 1.30
CA SER A 180 -20.32 -30.04 2.48
C SER A 180 -19.92 -28.81 3.32
N GLU A 181 -18.61 -28.62 3.53
CA GLU A 181 -18.08 -27.45 4.25
C GLU A 181 -18.32 -26.19 3.46
N LEU A 182 -18.09 -26.19 2.15
CA LEU A 182 -18.34 -25.04 1.28
C LEU A 182 -19.84 -24.65 1.31
N SER A 183 -20.74 -25.63 1.33
CA SER A 183 -22.18 -25.39 1.44
C SER A 183 -22.56 -24.79 2.80
N ALA A 184 -21.92 -25.21 3.88
CA ALA A 184 -22.12 -24.63 5.21
C ALA A 184 -21.58 -23.18 5.28
N ILE A 185 -20.39 -22.92 4.74
CA ILE A 185 -19.81 -21.59 4.67
C ILE A 185 -20.73 -20.63 3.90
N VAL A 186 -21.21 -21.03 2.75
CA VAL A 186 -22.13 -20.23 1.93
C VAL A 186 -23.44 -19.93 2.65
N ALA A 187 -24.00 -20.91 3.37
CA ALA A 187 -25.22 -20.71 4.14
C ALA A 187 -25.04 -19.67 5.28
N GLU A 188 -23.85 -19.61 5.86
CA GLU A 188 -23.51 -18.65 6.90
C GLU A 188 -23.21 -17.25 6.37
N VAL A 189 -22.44 -17.14 5.27
CA VAL A 189 -22.03 -15.84 4.70
C VAL A 189 -23.21 -15.16 3.99
N GLY A 190 -23.97 -15.91 3.20
CA GLY A 190 -25.03 -15.38 2.35
C GLY A 190 -24.50 -14.70 1.08
N TRP A 191 -25.41 -14.03 0.35
CA TRP A 191 -25.12 -13.33 -0.90
C TRP A 191 -25.62 -11.87 -0.88
N PRO A 192 -24.94 -10.94 -1.55
CA PRO A 192 -23.63 -11.13 -2.22
C PRO A 192 -22.48 -11.30 -1.23
N ALA A 193 -21.36 -11.81 -1.71
CA ALA A 193 -20.15 -12.05 -0.92
C ALA A 193 -18.89 -11.51 -1.62
N VAL A 194 -17.75 -11.52 -0.90
CA VAL A 194 -16.43 -11.19 -1.43
C VAL A 194 -15.52 -12.40 -1.28
N LEU A 195 -14.96 -12.88 -2.39
CA LEU A 195 -13.91 -13.89 -2.40
C LEU A 195 -12.55 -13.19 -2.59
N LYS A 196 -11.61 -13.40 -1.68
CA LYS A 196 -10.26 -12.81 -1.76
C LYS A 196 -9.23 -13.71 -1.10
N PRO A 197 -7.92 -13.57 -1.44
CA PRO A 197 -6.87 -14.30 -0.75
C PRO A 197 -6.84 -13.93 0.75
N ARG A 198 -6.58 -14.92 1.57
CA ARG A 198 -6.40 -14.76 3.03
C ARG A 198 -5.30 -13.76 3.36
N SER A 199 -4.19 -13.79 2.58
CA SER A 199 -3.09 -12.84 2.68
C SER A 199 -2.76 -12.29 1.30
N ALA A 200 -3.12 -11.04 1.04
CA ALA A 200 -2.80 -10.29 -0.18
C ALA A 200 -3.10 -8.80 0.04
N GLN A 201 -2.58 -7.95 -0.84
CA GLN A 201 -2.77 -6.50 -0.81
C GLN A 201 -3.18 -5.96 -2.19
N GLY A 202 -3.78 -4.76 -2.23
CA GLY A 202 -4.12 -4.03 -3.45
C GLY A 202 -5.20 -4.70 -4.29
N SER A 203 -6.19 -5.32 -3.68
CA SER A 203 -7.33 -6.00 -4.32
C SER A 203 -6.96 -7.12 -5.30
N ARG A 204 -5.74 -7.67 -5.20
CA ARG A 204 -5.30 -8.79 -6.03
C ARG A 204 -6.18 -10.02 -5.76
N TYR A 205 -6.71 -10.62 -6.83
CA TYR A 205 -7.63 -11.76 -6.76
C TYR A 205 -8.83 -11.54 -5.82
N THR A 206 -9.32 -10.29 -5.75
CA THR A 206 -10.52 -9.94 -4.98
C THR A 206 -11.71 -9.85 -5.92
N PHE A 207 -12.75 -10.63 -5.64
CA PHE A 207 -13.90 -10.79 -6.54
C PHE A 207 -15.21 -10.53 -5.81
N PHE A 208 -16.12 -9.84 -6.48
CA PHE A 208 -17.51 -9.79 -6.10
C PHE A 208 -18.19 -11.09 -6.53
N VAL A 209 -18.93 -11.70 -5.60
CA VAL A 209 -19.59 -12.99 -5.80
C VAL A 209 -21.09 -12.83 -5.58
N SER A 210 -21.84 -12.90 -6.68
CA SER A 210 -23.29 -12.71 -6.67
C SER A 210 -24.05 -13.90 -6.08
N ASP A 211 -23.53 -15.11 -6.33
CA ASP A 211 -24.21 -16.36 -6.04
C ASP A 211 -23.24 -17.55 -6.02
N ARG A 212 -23.77 -18.74 -5.75
CA ARG A 212 -23.01 -19.99 -5.68
C ARG A 212 -22.34 -20.35 -7.00
N ALA A 213 -23.02 -20.18 -8.12
CA ALA A 213 -22.47 -20.55 -9.43
C ALA A 213 -21.23 -19.69 -9.76
N ARG A 214 -21.29 -18.39 -9.44
CA ARG A 214 -20.14 -17.49 -9.60
C ARG A 214 -18.98 -17.88 -8.69
N LEU A 215 -19.24 -18.31 -7.46
CA LEU A 215 -18.20 -18.79 -6.56
C LEU A 215 -17.46 -20.00 -7.14
N GLU A 216 -18.20 -21.00 -7.62
CA GLU A 216 -17.64 -22.23 -8.21
C GLU A 216 -16.83 -21.94 -9.48
N GLU A 217 -17.35 -21.07 -10.34
CA GLU A 217 -16.62 -20.59 -11.53
C GLU A 217 -15.26 -19.98 -11.16
N LEU A 218 -15.24 -19.06 -10.19
CA LEU A 218 -14.02 -18.39 -9.73
C LEU A 218 -13.03 -19.37 -9.09
N LEU A 219 -13.47 -20.26 -8.22
CA LEU A 219 -12.61 -21.26 -7.60
C LEU A 219 -12.02 -22.22 -8.64
N SER A 220 -12.80 -22.61 -9.66
CA SER A 220 -12.35 -23.42 -10.79
C SER A 220 -11.31 -22.66 -11.64
N ALA A 221 -11.57 -21.41 -11.96
CA ALA A 221 -10.66 -20.56 -12.75
C ALA A 221 -9.32 -20.28 -12.05
N LEU A 222 -9.33 -20.14 -10.71
CA LEU A 222 -8.13 -19.96 -9.91
C LEU A 222 -7.28 -21.24 -9.84
N GLY A 223 -7.90 -22.40 -9.99
CA GLY A 223 -7.22 -23.70 -10.08
C GLY A 223 -6.64 -24.22 -8.76
N PRO A 224 -5.92 -25.36 -8.83
CA PRO A 224 -5.44 -26.08 -7.65
C PRO A 224 -4.20 -25.45 -6.99
N THR A 225 -3.59 -24.46 -7.60
CA THR A 225 -2.42 -23.75 -7.05
C THR A 225 -2.78 -22.40 -6.43
N ARG A 226 -4.08 -22.09 -6.31
CA ARG A 226 -4.53 -20.86 -5.68
C ARG A 226 -4.09 -20.79 -4.22
N PRO A 227 -3.87 -19.59 -3.67
CA PRO A 227 -3.67 -19.43 -2.24
C PRO A 227 -4.94 -19.83 -1.46
N GLU A 228 -4.83 -19.97 -0.15
CA GLU A 228 -6.01 -19.98 0.71
C GLU A 228 -6.81 -18.70 0.50
N MET A 229 -8.11 -18.86 0.33
CA MET A 229 -9.05 -17.76 0.14
C MET A 229 -9.89 -17.56 1.40
N VAL A 230 -10.47 -16.38 1.53
CA VAL A 230 -11.58 -16.12 2.45
C VAL A 230 -12.82 -15.76 1.65
N LEU A 231 -13.97 -16.25 2.10
CA LEU A 231 -15.29 -15.78 1.66
C LEU A 231 -15.86 -14.92 2.78
N GLU A 232 -16.16 -13.67 2.46
CA GLU A 232 -16.68 -12.69 3.41
C GLU A 232 -18.05 -12.17 2.99
N GLU A 233 -18.87 -11.82 3.96
CA GLU A 233 -20.08 -11.03 3.76
C GLU A 233 -19.75 -9.72 3.04
N TYR A 234 -20.51 -9.40 1.99
CA TYR A 234 -20.33 -8.13 1.28
C TYR A 234 -20.85 -6.96 2.11
N LEU A 235 -20.01 -6.02 2.38
CA LEU A 235 -20.38 -4.76 3.03
C LEU A 235 -20.97 -3.81 1.97
N ALA A 236 -22.30 -3.64 1.98
CA ALA A 236 -22.95 -2.73 1.05
C ALA A 236 -22.62 -1.26 1.35
N ASP A 237 -22.57 -0.43 0.30
CA ASP A 237 -22.40 1.01 0.45
C ASP A 237 -23.66 1.63 1.11
N ASP A 238 -23.44 2.61 1.97
CA ASP A 238 -24.50 3.52 2.38
C ASP A 238 -24.75 4.51 1.23
N VAL A 239 -25.80 4.22 0.46
CA VAL A 239 -26.14 4.99 -0.75
C VAL A 239 -26.76 6.35 -0.45
N ASP A 240 -27.19 6.58 0.78
CA ASP A 240 -27.84 7.82 1.22
C ASP A 240 -26.83 8.88 1.70
N ARG A 241 -25.54 8.57 1.63
CA ARG A 241 -24.49 9.51 2.01
C ARG A 241 -24.42 10.72 1.10
N PRO A 242 -24.19 11.91 1.68
CA PRO A 242 -24.15 13.17 0.92
C PRO A 242 -22.83 13.39 0.14
N GLU A 243 -21.76 12.67 0.46
CA GLU A 243 -20.41 12.92 -0.07
C GLU A 243 -20.19 12.43 -1.52
N LYS A 244 -21.26 12.21 -2.29
CA LYS A 244 -21.14 11.96 -3.74
C LYS A 244 -20.39 13.14 -4.41
N PRO A 245 -19.43 12.87 -5.29
CA PRO A 245 -19.18 11.65 -6.08
C PRO A 245 -18.15 10.68 -5.50
N TYR A 246 -17.81 10.76 -4.23
CA TYR A 246 -16.79 9.93 -3.62
C TYR A 246 -17.35 8.57 -3.17
N ALA A 247 -16.46 7.59 -2.97
CA ALA A 247 -16.84 6.28 -2.46
C ALA A 247 -17.25 6.33 -0.98
N ALA A 248 -18.17 5.45 -0.59
CA ALA A 248 -18.58 5.28 0.80
C ALA A 248 -17.52 4.51 1.62
N TYR A 249 -16.23 4.81 1.36
CA TYR A 249 -15.14 4.14 2.03
C TYR A 249 -13.90 5.04 2.12
N VAL A 250 -13.19 4.98 3.24
CA VAL A 250 -12.02 5.80 3.55
C VAL A 250 -10.94 4.96 4.19
N SER A 251 -9.75 5.52 4.36
CA SER A 251 -8.78 5.00 5.32
C SER A 251 -8.36 6.07 6.32
N VAL A 252 -8.06 5.61 7.54
CA VAL A 252 -7.46 6.41 8.60
C VAL A 252 -5.97 6.10 8.63
N GLU A 253 -5.17 7.10 8.37
CA GLU A 253 -3.72 7.04 8.46
C GLU A 253 -3.32 7.36 9.89
N SER A 254 -2.67 6.42 10.56
CA SER A 254 -2.36 6.54 11.98
C SER A 254 -0.91 6.15 12.27
N LEU A 255 -0.43 6.52 13.43
CA LEU A 255 0.77 5.97 14.04
C LEU A 255 0.47 5.53 15.48
N ALA A 256 1.13 4.48 15.91
CA ALA A 256 1.23 4.08 17.31
C ALA A 256 2.67 4.27 17.78
N SER A 257 2.87 4.89 18.94
CA SER A 257 4.17 5.12 19.56
C SER A 257 4.06 4.82 21.04
N ALA A 258 4.72 3.76 21.50
CA ALA A 258 4.61 3.28 22.88
C ALA A 258 3.14 3.09 23.34
N GLY A 259 2.27 2.61 22.45
CA GLY A 259 0.85 2.39 22.71
C GLY A 259 -0.04 3.63 22.60
N VAL A 260 0.53 4.82 22.40
CA VAL A 260 -0.24 6.05 22.14
C VAL A 260 -0.55 6.14 20.65
N ILE A 261 -1.83 6.24 20.30
CA ILE A 261 -2.31 6.32 18.92
C ILE A 261 -2.51 7.79 18.54
N SER A 262 -1.92 8.20 17.42
CA SER A 262 -2.15 9.51 16.79
C SER A 262 -2.68 9.31 15.38
N HIS A 263 -3.81 9.95 15.05
CA HIS A 263 -4.36 9.95 13.70
C HIS A 263 -3.80 11.13 12.90
N LEU A 264 -3.24 10.84 11.73
CA LEU A 264 -2.56 11.82 10.88
C LEU A 264 -3.50 12.42 9.84
N ALA A 265 -4.30 11.59 9.20
CA ALA A 265 -5.21 12.00 8.14
C ALA A 265 -6.33 10.96 7.91
N LEU A 266 -7.38 11.41 7.21
CA LEU A 266 -8.33 10.51 6.56
C LEU A 266 -8.14 10.62 5.04
N THR A 267 -7.94 9.48 4.40
CA THR A 267 -7.81 9.37 2.95
C THR A 267 -9.16 9.01 2.35
N GLY A 268 -9.69 9.89 1.49
CA GLY A 268 -10.89 9.64 0.71
C GLY A 268 -10.61 8.81 -0.53
N ARG A 269 -11.65 8.24 -1.11
CA ARG A 269 -11.59 7.37 -2.29
C ARG A 269 -12.56 7.84 -3.35
N PHE A 270 -12.16 7.66 -4.60
CA PHE A 270 -13.08 7.70 -5.74
C PHE A 270 -13.80 6.36 -5.91
N PRO A 271 -14.96 6.32 -6.61
CA PRO A 271 -15.68 5.08 -6.86
C PRO A 271 -14.76 4.01 -7.47
N LEU A 272 -14.85 2.80 -6.94
CA LEU A 272 -14.01 1.68 -7.37
C LEU A 272 -14.38 1.24 -8.80
N ALA A 273 -13.39 0.86 -9.58
CA ALA A 273 -13.61 0.06 -10.77
C ALA A 273 -14.03 -1.37 -10.37
N GLU A 274 -14.57 -2.11 -11.31
CA GLU A 274 -15.05 -3.49 -11.10
C GLU A 274 -14.02 -4.35 -10.37
N ASN A 275 -14.50 -5.23 -9.48
CA ASN A 275 -13.67 -6.07 -8.60
C ASN A 275 -12.75 -5.26 -7.66
N PHE A 276 -13.31 -4.21 -7.08
CA PHE A 276 -12.70 -3.42 -5.99
C PHE A 276 -11.36 -2.75 -6.35
N ARG A 277 -11.12 -2.46 -7.65
CA ARG A 277 -9.89 -1.79 -8.09
C ARG A 277 -10.03 -0.28 -7.90
N GLU A 278 -9.09 0.30 -7.20
CA GLU A 278 -9.11 1.71 -6.86
C GLU A 278 -8.83 2.59 -8.08
N THR A 279 -9.53 3.71 -8.16
CA THR A 279 -9.43 4.68 -9.26
C THR A 279 -8.84 6.01 -8.83
N GLY A 280 -8.76 6.26 -7.53
CA GLY A 280 -8.12 7.45 -6.98
C GLY A 280 -8.29 7.59 -5.49
N PHE A 281 -7.32 8.29 -4.91
CA PHE A 281 -7.22 8.64 -3.50
C PHE A 281 -7.01 10.13 -3.32
N PHE A 282 -7.39 10.67 -2.17
CA PHE A 282 -7.12 12.07 -1.83
C PHE A 282 -7.12 12.30 -0.31
N ILE A 283 -6.32 13.23 0.14
CA ILE A 283 -6.21 13.69 1.54
C ILE A 283 -6.42 15.21 1.54
N PRO A 284 -7.31 15.74 2.41
CA PRO A 284 -8.19 15.04 3.36
C PRO A 284 -9.43 14.45 2.70
N ALA A 285 -10.03 13.43 3.31
CA ALA A 285 -11.33 12.88 2.88
C ALA A 285 -12.45 13.90 3.06
N ALA A 286 -13.38 13.94 2.10
CA ALA A 286 -14.61 14.74 2.16
C ALA A 286 -15.64 14.03 3.04
N LEU A 287 -15.65 14.31 4.33
CA LEU A 287 -16.53 13.69 5.32
C LEU A 287 -17.26 14.73 6.17
N SER A 288 -18.46 14.39 6.62
CA SER A 288 -19.12 15.11 7.72
C SER A 288 -18.28 15.03 9.01
N VAL A 289 -18.55 15.92 9.95
CA VAL A 289 -17.88 15.89 11.27
C VAL A 289 -18.16 14.56 11.98
N ASP A 290 -19.42 14.12 11.99
CA ASP A 290 -19.86 12.90 12.66
C ASP A 290 -19.21 11.65 12.06
N ASP A 291 -19.12 11.56 10.74
CA ASP A 291 -18.48 10.44 10.06
C ASP A 291 -16.97 10.40 10.27
N ARG A 292 -16.34 11.58 10.28
CA ARG A 292 -14.92 11.71 10.63
C ARG A 292 -14.68 11.15 12.03
N GLU A 293 -15.45 11.61 13.02
CA GLU A 293 -15.31 11.16 14.40
C GLU A 293 -15.55 9.65 14.53
N ALA A 294 -16.63 9.14 13.91
CA ALA A 294 -16.95 7.72 13.91
C ALA A 294 -15.82 6.86 13.28
N ALA A 295 -15.22 7.32 12.19
CA ALA A 295 -14.08 6.62 11.56
C ALA A 295 -12.84 6.61 12.45
N LEU A 296 -12.51 7.73 13.09
CA LEU A 296 -11.35 7.83 14.00
C LEU A 296 -11.54 6.95 15.23
N LEU A 297 -12.71 6.96 15.86
CA LEU A 297 -13.01 6.12 17.01
C LEU A 297 -12.94 4.63 16.65
N LEU A 298 -13.48 4.24 15.49
CA LEU A 298 -13.41 2.86 15.03
C LEU A 298 -11.98 2.41 14.71
N ALA A 299 -11.16 3.29 14.10
CA ALA A 299 -9.76 3.01 13.84
C ALA A 299 -8.98 2.84 15.15
N THR A 300 -9.19 3.71 16.15
CA THR A 300 -8.60 3.57 17.49
C THR A 300 -8.94 2.21 18.09
N ALA A 301 -10.24 1.87 18.16
CA ALA A 301 -10.69 0.61 18.74
C ALA A 301 -10.10 -0.62 18.00
N ALA A 302 -9.96 -0.57 16.68
CA ALA A 302 -9.38 -1.65 15.89
C ALA A 302 -7.86 -1.79 16.15
N ILE A 303 -7.14 -0.69 16.24
CA ILE A 303 -5.69 -0.68 16.51
C ILE A 303 -5.40 -1.22 17.92
N GLU A 304 -6.19 -0.79 18.92
CA GLU A 304 -6.09 -1.29 20.30
C GLU A 304 -6.41 -2.79 20.38
N ALA A 305 -7.48 -3.24 19.72
CA ALA A 305 -7.85 -4.65 19.68
C ALA A 305 -6.77 -5.55 19.07
N LEU A 306 -6.00 -5.04 18.10
CA LEU A 306 -4.90 -5.76 17.46
C LEU A 306 -3.59 -5.67 18.27
N ASP A 307 -3.59 -5.05 19.44
CA ASP A 307 -2.45 -4.90 20.33
C ASP A 307 -1.23 -4.25 19.63
N VAL A 308 -1.50 -3.16 18.87
CA VAL A 308 -0.45 -2.43 18.17
C VAL A 308 0.15 -1.36 19.06
N HIS A 309 1.45 -1.50 19.39
CA HIS A 309 2.15 -0.56 20.25
C HIS A 309 3.08 0.39 19.50
N THR A 310 3.57 0.00 18.33
CA THR A 310 4.49 0.81 17.53
C THR A 310 4.30 0.58 16.04
N GLY A 311 4.48 1.62 15.24
CA GLY A 311 4.41 1.57 13.77
C GLY A 311 3.39 2.51 13.17
N CYS A 312 3.42 2.64 11.85
CA CYS A 312 2.40 3.33 11.06
C CYS A 312 1.31 2.35 10.63
N LEU A 313 0.08 2.83 10.56
CA LEU A 313 -1.09 2.01 10.25
C LEU A 313 -1.98 2.69 9.20
N HIS A 314 -2.59 1.85 8.39
CA HIS A 314 -3.55 2.22 7.37
C HIS A 314 -4.83 1.40 7.61
N THR A 315 -5.85 2.02 8.22
CA THR A 315 -7.10 1.36 8.60
C THR A 315 -8.19 1.70 7.60
N GLU A 316 -8.63 0.72 6.84
CA GLU A 316 -9.70 0.87 5.85
C GLU A 316 -11.07 0.70 6.51
N ILE A 317 -11.95 1.67 6.30
CA ILE A 317 -13.27 1.74 6.90
C ILE A 317 -14.32 2.01 5.82
N LYS A 318 -15.34 1.17 5.78
CA LYS A 318 -16.49 1.32 4.90
C LYS A 318 -17.69 1.83 5.67
N PHE A 319 -18.35 2.85 5.14
CA PHE A 319 -19.63 3.32 5.66
C PHE A 319 -20.74 2.48 5.06
N THR A 320 -21.47 1.80 5.91
CA THR A 320 -22.61 0.94 5.55
C THR A 320 -23.91 1.49 6.14
N PRO A 321 -25.09 1.06 5.69
CA PRO A 321 -26.36 1.47 6.29
C PRO A 321 -26.48 1.14 7.79
N ALA A 322 -25.66 0.20 8.29
CA ALA A 322 -25.56 -0.17 9.70
C ALA A 322 -24.44 0.56 10.46
N GLY A 323 -23.86 1.62 9.86
CA GLY A 323 -22.73 2.38 10.39
C GLY A 323 -21.38 1.94 9.82
N PRO A 324 -20.28 2.57 10.28
CA PRO A 324 -18.94 2.27 9.78
C PRO A 324 -18.48 0.86 10.17
N ARG A 325 -17.75 0.20 9.27
CA ARG A 325 -17.18 -1.14 9.41
C ARG A 325 -15.72 -1.17 8.99
N VAL A 326 -14.88 -1.84 9.75
CA VAL A 326 -13.50 -2.08 9.35
C VAL A 326 -13.45 -3.06 8.19
N ILE A 327 -12.79 -2.65 7.08
CA ILE A 327 -12.43 -3.55 5.98
C ILE A 327 -11.13 -4.26 6.31
N GLU A 328 -10.08 -3.52 6.72
CA GLU A 328 -8.75 -4.06 6.99
C GLU A 328 -7.92 -3.04 7.79
N VAL A 329 -7.07 -3.54 8.67
CA VAL A 329 -5.99 -2.76 9.31
C VAL A 329 -4.66 -3.28 8.78
N ASN A 330 -3.92 -2.43 8.10
CA ASN A 330 -2.60 -2.74 7.59
C ASN A 330 -1.53 -2.14 8.52
N GLY A 331 -0.54 -2.93 8.94
CA GLY A 331 0.52 -2.53 9.87
C GLY A 331 1.66 -1.76 9.21
N ARG A 332 1.33 -0.95 8.23
CA ARG A 332 2.29 -0.17 7.44
C ARG A 332 1.63 1.07 6.85
N VAL A 333 2.45 1.93 6.27
CA VAL A 333 1.96 3.10 5.53
C VAL A 333 1.14 2.67 4.31
N GLY A 334 0.02 3.33 4.05
CA GLY A 334 -0.81 3.10 2.87
C GLY A 334 -0.07 3.44 1.56
N GLY A 335 -0.39 2.71 0.47
CA GLY A 335 0.19 2.98 -0.83
C GLY A 335 -0.18 4.37 -1.35
N GLY A 336 0.81 5.19 -1.73
CA GLY A 336 0.60 6.57 -2.18
C GLY A 336 0.30 7.58 -1.06
N VAL A 337 0.11 7.13 0.17
CA VAL A 337 -0.11 8.01 1.32
C VAL A 337 1.07 8.95 1.55
N PRO A 338 2.36 8.53 1.46
CA PRO A 338 3.48 9.43 1.68
C PRO A 338 3.44 10.67 0.77
N GLU A 339 3.16 10.47 -0.51
CA GLU A 339 3.12 11.58 -1.48
C GLU A 339 1.93 12.52 -1.26
N MET A 340 0.75 11.96 -0.98
CA MET A 340 -0.47 12.73 -0.74
C MET A 340 -0.40 13.51 0.59
N LEU A 341 0.07 12.83 1.65
CA LEU A 341 0.19 13.43 2.98
C LEU A 341 1.20 14.57 3.00
N ALA A 342 2.34 14.42 2.31
CA ALA A 342 3.34 15.47 2.18
C ALA A 342 2.82 16.69 1.41
N ARG A 343 1.88 16.52 0.48
CA ARG A 343 1.22 17.61 -0.25
C ARG A 343 0.13 18.29 0.56
N ALA A 344 -0.69 17.50 1.22
CA ALA A 344 -1.81 18.00 1.99
C ALA A 344 -1.37 18.64 3.34
N THR A 345 -0.22 18.21 3.88
CA THR A 345 0.26 18.57 5.22
C THR A 345 1.78 18.70 5.21
N ASN A 346 2.36 19.03 6.37
CA ASN A 346 3.82 19.01 6.56
C ASN A 346 4.34 17.70 7.15
N ILE A 347 3.52 16.64 7.19
CA ILE A 347 3.90 15.36 7.80
C ILE A 347 4.71 14.50 6.83
N LYS A 348 5.88 14.09 7.28
CA LYS A 348 6.79 13.20 6.57
C LYS A 348 6.71 11.78 7.16
N ILE A 349 5.66 11.05 6.79
CA ILE A 349 5.34 9.74 7.39
C ILE A 349 6.47 8.70 7.24
N VAL A 350 7.30 8.81 6.20
CA VAL A 350 8.46 7.91 6.00
C VAL A 350 9.53 8.16 7.07
N GLU A 351 9.81 9.44 7.40
CA GLU A 351 10.70 9.80 8.50
C GLU A 351 10.16 9.28 9.84
N LEU A 352 8.84 9.42 10.07
CA LEU A 352 8.20 8.94 11.29
C LEU A 352 8.31 7.41 11.43
N THR A 353 8.16 6.67 10.33
CA THR A 353 8.32 5.20 10.33
C THR A 353 9.75 4.80 10.74
N LEU A 354 10.77 5.47 10.22
CA LEU A 354 12.17 5.21 10.59
C LEU A 354 12.43 5.53 12.06
N LYS A 355 11.92 6.64 12.58
CA LYS A 355 12.04 7.00 14.01
C LYS A 355 11.36 5.97 14.92
N LEU A 356 10.14 5.54 14.58
CA LEU A 356 9.43 4.51 15.32
C LEU A 356 10.19 3.19 15.35
N SER A 357 10.85 2.80 14.23
CA SER A 357 11.65 1.58 14.18
C SER A 357 12.89 1.62 15.06
N LEU A 358 13.38 2.82 15.40
CA LEU A 358 14.46 3.06 16.36
C LEU A 358 13.97 3.20 17.81
N GLY A 359 12.66 3.07 18.06
CA GLY A 359 12.06 3.24 19.38
C GLY A 359 11.97 4.70 19.84
N GLU A 360 12.16 5.67 18.93
CA GLU A 360 11.95 7.07 19.28
C GLU A 360 10.47 7.33 19.58
N ALA A 361 10.19 8.08 20.63
CA ALA A 361 8.84 8.54 20.94
C ALA A 361 8.40 9.56 19.89
N VAL A 362 7.35 9.22 19.15
CA VAL A 362 6.72 10.09 18.15
C VAL A 362 5.31 10.40 18.60
N GLN A 363 4.99 11.65 18.75
CA GLN A 363 3.63 12.11 19.06
C GLN A 363 3.27 13.26 18.13
N ILE A 364 2.06 13.22 17.61
CA ILE A 364 1.47 14.30 16.82
C ILE A 364 0.31 14.85 17.65
N ASP A 365 0.47 16.09 18.09
CA ASP A 365 -0.52 16.75 18.93
C ASP A 365 -1.61 17.43 18.10
N GLY A 366 -2.85 17.07 18.39
CA GLY A 366 -4.04 17.68 17.79
C GLY A 366 -4.31 17.29 16.33
N PRO A 367 -5.36 17.87 15.75
CA PRO A 367 -5.71 17.58 14.36
C PRO A 367 -4.65 18.18 13.42
N VAL A 368 -4.23 17.36 12.47
CA VAL A 368 -3.29 17.80 11.42
C VAL A 368 -4.01 18.76 10.47
N ALA A 369 -3.50 19.98 10.37
CA ALA A 369 -4.00 20.96 9.42
C ALA A 369 -3.66 20.54 7.98
N THR A 370 -4.59 20.77 7.06
CA THR A 370 -4.40 20.54 5.63
C THR A 370 -4.53 21.89 4.90
N ASP A 371 -3.52 22.24 4.10
CA ASP A 371 -3.49 23.50 3.36
C ASP A 371 -4.10 23.35 1.96
N GLN A 372 -4.10 22.12 1.43
CA GLN A 372 -4.63 21.77 0.13
C GLN A 372 -4.97 20.28 0.09
N ILE A 373 -5.54 19.81 -1.02
CA ILE A 373 -5.86 18.40 -1.22
C ILE A 373 -4.73 17.76 -2.01
N GLY A 374 -4.02 16.79 -1.39
CA GLY A 374 -3.09 15.92 -2.09
C GLY A 374 -3.85 14.72 -2.68
N TYR A 375 -3.59 14.38 -3.93
CA TYR A 375 -4.30 13.28 -4.59
C TYR A 375 -3.39 12.37 -5.42
N ARG A 376 -3.91 11.16 -5.67
CA ARG A 376 -3.36 10.20 -6.62
C ARG A 376 -4.48 9.51 -7.38
N PHE A 377 -4.50 9.61 -8.71
CA PHE A 377 -5.50 8.98 -9.58
C PHE A 377 -4.89 7.82 -10.34
N PHE A 378 -5.76 6.86 -10.70
CA PHE A 378 -5.40 5.70 -11.49
C PHE A 378 -6.34 5.53 -12.67
N LEU A 379 -5.78 5.23 -13.84
CA LEU A 379 -6.52 4.73 -14.97
C LEU A 379 -6.42 3.20 -14.97
N GLN A 380 -7.52 2.55 -14.61
CA GLN A 380 -7.58 1.09 -14.52
C GLN A 380 -7.84 0.46 -15.89
N PRO A 381 -7.26 -0.75 -16.17
CA PRO A 381 -7.62 -1.51 -17.37
C PRO A 381 -9.06 -1.97 -17.33
N PRO A 382 -9.65 -2.40 -18.47
CA PRO A 382 -10.95 -3.08 -18.48
C PRO A 382 -10.89 -4.39 -17.66
N PRO A 383 -12.04 -4.92 -17.19
CA PRO A 383 -12.10 -6.16 -16.42
C PRO A 383 -11.97 -7.42 -17.29
N VAL A 384 -11.11 -7.36 -18.28
CA VAL A 384 -10.79 -8.42 -19.24
C VAL A 384 -9.30 -8.44 -19.51
N SER A 385 -8.74 -9.57 -19.92
CA SER A 385 -7.36 -9.62 -20.37
C SER A 385 -7.22 -8.90 -21.72
N ALA A 386 -6.27 -8.00 -21.81
CA ALA A 386 -6.06 -7.15 -22.99
C ALA A 386 -4.59 -6.76 -23.13
N THR A 387 -4.17 -6.41 -24.34
CA THR A 387 -2.84 -5.84 -24.59
C THR A 387 -2.99 -4.35 -24.90
N VAL A 388 -2.21 -3.49 -24.26
CA VAL A 388 -2.20 -2.06 -24.57
C VAL A 388 -1.66 -1.85 -25.98
N ALA A 389 -2.47 -1.25 -26.87
CA ALA A 389 -2.04 -0.92 -28.22
C ALA A 389 -1.49 0.51 -28.32
N ALA A 390 -2.18 1.49 -27.70
CA ALA A 390 -1.71 2.87 -27.66
C ALA A 390 -2.35 3.62 -26.48
N ILE A 391 -1.64 4.67 -26.03
CA ILE A 391 -2.12 5.64 -25.03
C ILE A 391 -2.00 7.03 -25.67
N LYS A 392 -3.04 7.86 -25.57
CA LYS A 392 -3.07 9.22 -26.09
C LYS A 392 -3.60 10.18 -25.04
N GLY A 393 -3.30 11.47 -25.17
CA GLY A 393 -3.84 12.54 -24.33
C GLY A 393 -3.11 12.77 -23.00
N ILE A 394 -1.97 12.13 -22.78
CA ILE A 394 -1.14 12.31 -21.58
C ILE A 394 -0.73 13.77 -21.41
N ASP A 395 -0.29 14.43 -22.50
CA ASP A 395 0.21 15.82 -22.47
C ASP A 395 -0.86 16.79 -21.95
N ALA A 396 -2.12 16.60 -22.35
CA ALA A 396 -3.22 17.45 -21.89
C ALA A 396 -3.46 17.41 -20.38
N VAL A 397 -3.17 16.27 -19.76
CA VAL A 397 -3.26 16.11 -18.29
C VAL A 397 -1.98 16.62 -17.62
N SER A 398 -0.81 16.35 -18.23
CA SER A 398 0.49 16.79 -17.71
C SER A 398 0.62 18.32 -17.65
N ASP A 399 -0.02 19.04 -18.58
CA ASP A 399 0.02 20.49 -18.64
C ASP A 399 -0.90 21.19 -17.60
N HIS A 400 -1.72 20.42 -16.89
CA HIS A 400 -2.61 20.98 -15.87
C HIS A 400 -1.84 21.42 -14.62
N PRO A 401 -2.02 22.66 -14.11
CA PRO A 401 -1.23 23.21 -13.01
C PRO A 401 -1.36 22.46 -11.67
N GLY A 402 -2.44 21.67 -11.50
CA GLY A 402 -2.63 20.83 -10.32
C GLY A 402 -1.94 19.47 -10.41
N VAL A 403 -1.31 19.12 -11.54
CA VAL A 403 -0.64 17.83 -11.78
C VAL A 403 0.87 18.01 -11.61
N ASP A 404 1.45 17.29 -10.67
CA ASP A 404 2.91 17.30 -10.44
C ASP A 404 3.62 16.23 -11.27
N SER A 405 2.99 15.08 -11.43
CA SER A 405 3.55 14.00 -12.24
C SER A 405 2.49 13.08 -12.80
N ILE A 406 2.80 12.52 -13.96
CA ILE A 406 2.03 11.46 -14.61
C ILE A 406 2.97 10.33 -15.00
N THR A 407 2.62 9.11 -14.63
CA THR A 407 3.45 7.93 -14.89
C THR A 407 2.65 6.90 -15.68
N VAL A 408 3.18 6.48 -16.81
CA VAL A 408 2.65 5.35 -17.58
C VAL A 408 3.32 4.07 -17.08
N HIS A 409 2.55 3.24 -16.35
CA HIS A 409 3.05 1.98 -15.78
C HIS A 409 2.94 0.82 -16.78
N GLN A 410 1.93 0.87 -17.64
CA GLN A 410 1.64 -0.18 -18.63
C GLN A 410 1.61 0.46 -20.03
N GLY A 411 2.76 0.48 -20.69
CA GLY A 411 2.92 1.07 -22.03
C GLY A 411 2.41 0.15 -23.16
N PRO A 412 2.51 0.61 -24.43
CA PRO A 412 2.16 -0.21 -25.60
C PRO A 412 2.90 -1.55 -25.59
N GLY A 413 2.19 -2.64 -25.85
CA GLY A 413 2.68 -4.02 -25.79
C GLY A 413 2.53 -4.68 -24.41
N ALA A 414 2.19 -3.95 -23.35
CA ALA A 414 1.96 -4.54 -22.04
C ALA A 414 0.68 -5.40 -22.04
N VAL A 415 0.81 -6.62 -21.52
CA VAL A 415 -0.32 -7.54 -21.31
C VAL A 415 -0.92 -7.28 -19.93
N LEU A 416 -2.20 -6.96 -19.90
CA LEU A 416 -2.92 -6.60 -18.70
C LEU A 416 -3.71 -7.80 -18.17
N ASP A 417 -3.57 -8.07 -16.88
CA ASP A 417 -4.47 -8.97 -16.14
C ASP A 417 -5.13 -8.19 -15.01
N TRP A 418 -6.42 -7.88 -15.18
CA TRP A 418 -7.20 -7.13 -14.19
C TRP A 418 -7.29 -7.83 -12.82
N LYS A 419 -7.04 -9.15 -12.76
CA LYS A 419 -7.01 -9.94 -11.52
C LYS A 419 -5.84 -9.56 -10.59
N ASP A 420 -4.83 -8.88 -11.13
CA ASP A 420 -3.73 -8.33 -10.33
C ASP A 420 -4.15 -7.09 -9.50
N GLY A 421 -5.44 -6.73 -9.54
CA GLY A 421 -6.05 -5.69 -8.72
C GLY A 421 -5.63 -4.27 -9.13
N THR A 422 -5.65 -3.36 -8.18
CA THR A 422 -5.28 -1.93 -8.38
C THR A 422 -3.89 -1.76 -8.95
N ARG A 423 -2.98 -2.68 -8.67
CA ARG A 423 -1.57 -2.60 -9.09
C ARG A 423 -1.37 -2.65 -10.59
N ASN A 424 -2.34 -3.15 -11.36
CA ASN A 424 -2.28 -3.23 -12.81
C ASN A 424 -2.82 -1.98 -13.52
N HIS A 425 -2.89 -0.84 -12.83
CA HIS A 425 -3.28 0.42 -13.45
C HIS A 425 -2.31 0.85 -14.57
N ILE A 426 -2.87 1.46 -15.60
CA ILE A 426 -2.13 1.85 -16.81
C ILE A 426 -1.38 3.15 -16.57
N VAL A 427 -2.06 4.13 -15.99
CA VAL A 427 -1.55 5.47 -15.71
C VAL A 427 -1.80 5.82 -14.25
N ALA A 428 -0.83 6.47 -13.62
CA ALA A 428 -0.99 7.14 -12.35
C ALA A 428 -0.72 8.64 -12.50
N VAL A 429 -1.56 9.47 -11.87
CA VAL A 429 -1.42 10.92 -11.81
C VAL A 429 -1.34 11.33 -10.35
N VAL A 430 -0.35 12.15 -10.02
CA VAL A 430 -0.14 12.66 -8.66
C VAL A 430 -0.10 14.18 -8.72
N GLY A 431 -0.74 14.82 -7.75
CA GLY A 431 -0.76 16.27 -7.69
C GLY A 431 -1.48 16.81 -6.46
N SER A 432 -1.84 18.08 -6.55
CA SER A 432 -2.61 18.78 -5.52
C SER A 432 -3.69 19.67 -6.11
N ALA A 433 -4.76 19.87 -5.34
CA ALA A 433 -5.87 20.77 -5.68
C ALA A 433 -6.16 21.70 -4.51
N ALA A 434 -6.58 22.92 -4.80
CA ALA A 434 -6.91 23.90 -3.77
C ALA A 434 -8.17 23.52 -2.99
N ASP A 435 -9.12 22.86 -3.65
CA ASP A 435 -10.41 22.46 -3.12
C ASP A 435 -10.94 21.19 -3.83
N TYR A 436 -12.11 20.72 -3.42
CA TYR A 436 -12.74 19.52 -3.99
C TYR A 436 -13.27 19.72 -5.43
N ASP A 437 -13.61 20.94 -5.83
CA ASP A 437 -14.02 21.23 -7.20
C ASP A 437 -12.81 21.09 -8.14
N GLY A 438 -11.66 21.64 -7.78
CA GLY A 438 -10.40 21.45 -8.50
C GLY A 438 -9.95 19.99 -8.54
N LEU A 439 -10.16 19.21 -7.46
CA LEU A 439 -9.90 17.77 -7.43
C LEU A 439 -10.75 17.04 -8.49
N LEU A 440 -12.06 17.35 -8.56
CA LEU A 440 -12.98 16.75 -9.54
C LEU A 440 -12.66 17.17 -10.97
N GLU A 441 -12.17 18.39 -11.18
CA GLU A 441 -11.74 18.86 -12.50
C GLU A 441 -10.59 18.02 -13.04
N VAL A 442 -9.58 17.72 -12.22
CA VAL A 442 -8.45 16.86 -12.65
C VAL A 442 -8.89 15.43 -12.91
N ASP A 443 -9.75 14.84 -12.05
CA ASP A 443 -10.28 13.50 -12.30
C ASP A 443 -11.05 13.43 -13.63
N ARG A 444 -11.91 14.42 -13.89
CA ARG A 444 -12.65 14.53 -15.15
C ARG A 444 -11.69 14.68 -16.34
N LEU A 445 -10.70 15.56 -16.25
CA LEU A 445 -9.72 15.78 -17.30
C LEU A 445 -8.96 14.47 -17.62
N LEU A 446 -8.49 13.74 -16.62
CA LEU A 446 -7.82 12.45 -16.81
C LEU A 446 -8.69 11.47 -17.59
N ARG A 447 -9.96 11.32 -17.21
CA ARG A 447 -10.87 10.34 -17.81
C ARG A 447 -11.36 10.74 -19.21
N GLU A 448 -11.44 12.03 -19.51
CA GLU A 448 -11.87 12.55 -20.83
C GLU A 448 -10.70 12.65 -21.82
N ALA A 449 -9.52 13.09 -21.37
CA ALA A 449 -8.38 13.33 -22.25
C ALA A 449 -7.58 12.07 -22.55
N VAL A 450 -7.36 11.20 -21.53
CA VAL A 450 -6.53 10.02 -21.74
C VAL A 450 -7.34 8.87 -22.31
N THR A 451 -6.95 8.46 -23.51
CA THR A 451 -7.57 7.32 -24.21
C THR A 451 -6.58 6.19 -24.36
N VAL A 452 -6.97 5.00 -23.91
CA VAL A 452 -6.22 3.76 -24.11
C VAL A 452 -6.93 2.90 -25.14
N THR A 453 -6.21 2.47 -26.16
CA THR A 453 -6.71 1.47 -27.12
C THR A 453 -6.08 0.13 -26.84
N TYR A 454 -6.82 -0.94 -27.04
CA TYR A 454 -6.41 -2.31 -26.72
C TYR A 454 -6.43 -3.17 -27.98
N ALA A 455 -5.47 -4.13 -28.05
CA ALA A 455 -5.45 -5.26 -28.96
C ALA A 455 -5.70 -6.55 -28.18
N ASP A 456 -6.08 -7.62 -28.87
CA ASP A 456 -6.20 -8.98 -28.32
C ASP A 456 -7.05 -9.06 -27.03
N VAL A 457 -8.21 -8.41 -27.05
CA VAL A 457 -9.15 -8.47 -25.91
C VAL A 457 -9.77 -9.84 -25.83
N SER A 458 -9.53 -10.55 -24.72
CA SER A 458 -10.15 -11.84 -24.43
C SER A 458 -11.00 -11.78 -23.17
N HIS A 459 -12.23 -12.26 -23.28
CA HIS A 459 -13.13 -12.46 -22.14
C HIS A 459 -12.78 -13.81 -21.52
N SER A 460 -11.97 -13.81 -20.45
CA SER A 460 -11.56 -14.99 -19.68
C SER A 460 -12.17 -15.01 -18.30
#